data_ddeb5079d0627f5d3cf574d3906773e4
#
_entry.id   ddeb5079d0627f5d3cf574d3906773e4
#
_cell.length_a   1.000
_cell.length_b   1.000
_cell.length_c   1.000
_cell.angle_alpha   90.00
_cell.angle_beta   90.00
_cell.angle_gamma   90.00
#
_symmetry.space_group_name_H-M   'P 1'
#
loop_
_entity.id
_entity.type
_entity.pdbx_description
1 polymer ?
#
loop_
_entity_poly.entity_id
_entity_poly.type
_entity_poly.pdbx_seq_one_letter_code
_entity_poly.pdbx_strand_id
1 'polypeptide(L)'
;AKACEIMIREKAPDIKFVYTVNPEEAFTDIDFVMAHIRVGKYAMREKDEKIPLKHGVLGQETCGPGGIAYGMRSIGGVLEIVDYMEKYSPNAWMLNYSNPAAIVAEATRRLRPDSKILNICDMPIGIEIRMAEMLGLKSRKDMVIRYFGLNHFGWWTDIRDKEGNDLMPELRKKVEEIGYNVPIKGKTVEASWSSTYTKAKDICLLDPATLPNTYLKYYYFPDYVVAHSNPEHTRANEVMEGREKFVFGECRAIAEKGSSEGTKLHVDDHASYIVDLARAIAYNRMRECCLL
;
A
#
# COMPACT_ATOMS: atom_id res chain seq x y z
N ALA A 1 7.98 18.00 8.03
CA ALA A 1 7.19 19.25 7.92
C ALA A 1 7.91 20.28 7.04
N LYS A 2 9.10 20.80 7.43
CA LYS A 2 9.81 21.88 6.72
C LYS A 2 10.02 21.62 5.22
N ALA A 3 10.46 20.42 4.85
CA ALA A 3 10.61 20.05 3.44
C ALA A 3 9.26 20.08 2.67
N CYS A 4 8.18 19.60 3.29
CA CYS A 4 6.85 19.65 2.68
C CYS A 4 6.38 21.09 2.47
N GLU A 5 6.59 21.96 3.45
CA GLU A 5 6.28 23.40 3.36
C GLU A 5 6.98 24.05 2.16
N ILE A 6 8.28 23.78 2.00
CA ILE A 6 9.07 24.28 0.88
C ILE A 6 8.55 23.75 -0.46
N MET A 7 8.33 22.43 -0.56
CA MET A 7 7.84 21.80 -1.79
C MET A 7 6.46 22.34 -2.20
N ILE A 8 5.54 22.52 -1.24
CA ILE A 8 4.20 23.05 -1.51
C ILE A 8 4.30 24.51 -1.96
N ARG A 9 5.07 25.33 -1.26
CA ARG A 9 5.29 26.74 -1.65
C ARG A 9 5.82 26.86 -3.10
N GLU A 10 6.71 25.95 -3.51
CA GLU A 10 7.31 26.00 -4.85
C GLU A 10 6.45 25.40 -5.96
N LYS A 11 5.70 24.33 -5.66
CA LYS A 11 5.00 23.53 -6.67
C LYS A 11 3.48 23.69 -6.66
N ALA A 12 2.92 24.14 -5.55
CA ALA A 12 1.47 24.30 -5.37
C ALA A 12 1.16 25.47 -4.42
N PRO A 13 1.56 26.72 -4.78
CA PRO A 13 1.49 27.88 -3.87
C PRO A 13 0.07 28.25 -3.43
N ASP A 14 -0.94 27.80 -4.18
CA ASP A 14 -2.36 28.04 -3.85
C ASP A 14 -2.87 27.08 -2.74
N ILE A 15 -2.09 26.06 -2.36
CA ILE A 15 -2.46 25.14 -1.29
C ILE A 15 -1.99 25.69 0.05
N LYS A 16 -2.92 25.91 0.97
CA LYS A 16 -2.60 26.21 2.36
C LYS A 16 -2.09 24.96 3.04
N PHE A 17 -0.84 24.97 3.48
CA PHE A 17 -0.23 23.90 4.24
C PHE A 17 -0.03 24.29 5.70
N VAL A 18 -0.56 23.47 6.60
CA VAL A 18 -0.39 23.62 8.05
C VAL A 18 0.09 22.27 8.61
N TYR A 19 0.95 22.30 9.61
CA TYR A 19 1.32 21.11 10.35
C TYR A 19 1.24 21.39 11.86
N THR A 20 0.64 20.47 12.58
CA THR A 20 0.39 20.61 14.01
C THR A 20 0.42 19.25 14.70
N VAL A 21 0.60 19.25 16.02
CA VAL A 21 0.41 18.10 16.89
C VAL A 21 -0.85 18.25 17.75
N ASN A 22 -1.60 19.35 17.58
CA ASN A 22 -2.86 19.58 18.26
C ASN A 22 -3.99 18.90 17.46
N PRO A 23 -4.68 17.87 18.01
CA PRO A 23 -5.76 17.19 17.31
C PRO A 23 -6.93 18.11 16.92
N GLU A 24 -7.31 19.07 17.77
CA GLU A 24 -8.37 20.00 17.46
C GLU A 24 -8.05 20.84 16.22
N GLU A 25 -6.84 21.37 16.15
CA GLU A 25 -6.39 22.14 14.98
C GLU A 25 -6.28 21.28 13.72
N ALA A 26 -5.83 20.00 13.87
CA ALA A 26 -5.64 19.10 12.75
C ALA A 26 -6.95 18.56 12.16
N PHE A 27 -7.99 18.38 12.99
CA PHE A 27 -9.20 17.65 12.60
C PHE A 27 -10.45 18.54 12.49
N THR A 28 -10.39 19.82 12.82
CA THR A 28 -11.55 20.72 12.67
C THR A 28 -11.77 21.10 11.21
N ASP A 29 -13.03 21.02 10.75
CA ASP A 29 -13.50 21.42 9.42
C ASP A 29 -12.76 20.73 8.27
N ILE A 30 -12.49 19.42 8.40
CA ILE A 30 -11.90 18.63 7.35
C ILE A 30 -12.92 17.72 6.64
N ASP A 31 -12.69 17.45 5.36
CA ASP A 31 -13.48 16.52 4.55
C ASP A 31 -12.88 15.11 4.55
N PHE A 32 -11.55 15.02 4.64
CA PHE A 32 -10.82 13.75 4.56
C PHE A 32 -9.70 13.65 5.59
N VAL A 33 -9.58 12.46 6.18
CA VAL A 33 -8.40 12.00 6.93
C VAL A 33 -7.66 10.98 6.08
N MET A 34 -6.42 11.24 5.72
CA MET A 34 -5.55 10.27 5.08
C MET A 34 -4.62 9.66 6.14
N ALA A 35 -5.09 8.59 6.79
CA ALA A 35 -4.36 7.98 7.90
C ALA A 35 -3.27 7.03 7.38
N HIS A 36 -2.02 7.33 7.77
CA HIS A 36 -0.87 6.52 7.42
C HIS A 36 0.10 6.48 8.59
N ILE A 37 -0.18 5.63 9.56
CA ILE A 37 0.61 5.48 10.78
C ILE A 37 1.25 4.11 10.88
N ARG A 38 2.32 4.02 11.66
CA ARG A 38 2.95 2.77 12.07
C ARG A 38 3.22 2.81 13.55
N VAL A 39 2.36 2.15 14.33
CA VAL A 39 2.52 2.05 15.78
C VAL A 39 3.74 1.19 16.10
N GLY A 40 4.67 1.75 16.88
CA GLY A 40 5.96 1.13 17.21
C GLY A 40 7.06 1.32 16.16
N LYS A 41 6.76 2.01 15.05
CA LYS A 41 7.73 2.34 13.98
C LYS A 41 8.43 1.10 13.42
N TYR A 42 9.58 1.27 12.78
CA TYR A 42 10.35 0.18 12.18
C TYR A 42 11.04 -0.72 13.24
N ALA A 43 11.36 -0.20 14.42
CA ALA A 43 11.92 -1.02 15.49
C ALA A 43 11.00 -2.15 15.93
N MET A 44 9.68 -1.92 15.95
CA MET A 44 8.72 -2.99 16.23
C MET A 44 8.48 -3.88 15.02
N ARG A 45 8.46 -3.33 13.81
CA ARG A 45 8.38 -4.14 12.58
C ARG A 45 9.54 -5.14 12.50
N GLU A 46 10.75 -4.72 12.81
CA GLU A 46 11.91 -5.61 12.84
C GLU A 46 11.71 -6.78 13.80
N LYS A 47 11.15 -6.54 14.99
CA LYS A 47 10.79 -7.60 15.94
C LYS A 47 9.68 -8.51 15.41
N ASP A 48 8.64 -7.94 14.79
CA ASP A 48 7.53 -8.70 14.20
C ASP A 48 8.01 -9.65 13.10
N GLU A 49 9.05 -9.28 12.36
CA GLU A 49 9.64 -10.12 11.32
C GLU A 49 10.66 -11.12 11.89
N LYS A 50 11.58 -10.67 12.75
CA LYS A 50 12.69 -11.51 13.24
C LYS A 50 12.28 -12.54 14.29
N ILE A 51 11.36 -12.20 15.21
CA ILE A 51 10.97 -13.12 16.29
C ILE A 51 10.34 -14.40 15.71
N PRO A 52 9.33 -14.34 14.84
CA PRO A 52 8.78 -15.56 14.25
C PRO A 52 9.82 -16.37 13.46
N LEU A 53 10.67 -15.71 12.68
CA LEU A 53 11.70 -16.40 11.88
C LEU A 53 12.69 -17.19 12.76
N LYS A 54 13.05 -16.67 13.94
CA LYS A 54 13.90 -17.40 14.91
C LYS A 54 13.24 -18.68 15.44
N HIS A 55 11.92 -18.76 15.36
CA HIS A 55 11.15 -19.96 15.75
C HIS A 55 10.74 -20.83 14.54
N GLY A 56 11.31 -20.58 13.37
CA GLY A 56 11.03 -21.35 12.16
C GLY A 56 9.63 -21.12 11.59
N VAL A 57 8.99 -19.99 11.92
CA VAL A 57 7.67 -19.62 11.40
C VAL A 57 7.73 -18.30 10.63
N LEU A 58 6.73 -18.06 9.80
CA LEU A 58 6.66 -16.88 8.93
C LEU A 58 6.80 -15.57 9.72
N GLY A 59 7.84 -14.79 9.39
CA GLY A 59 8.07 -13.43 9.89
C GLY A 59 7.83 -12.40 8.80
N GLN A 60 6.60 -11.85 8.76
CA GLN A 60 6.19 -10.84 7.79
C GLN A 60 5.30 -9.81 8.48
N GLU A 61 5.36 -8.54 8.03
CA GLU A 61 4.70 -7.44 8.75
C GLU A 61 3.18 -7.52 8.81
N THR A 62 2.52 -8.18 7.85
CA THR A 62 1.05 -8.20 7.73
C THR A 62 0.46 -9.61 7.72
N CYS A 63 1.29 -10.64 7.63
CA CYS A 63 0.88 -12.04 7.58
C CYS A 63 1.54 -12.84 8.71
N GLY A 64 0.86 -13.90 9.18
CA GLY A 64 1.36 -14.75 10.24
C GLY A 64 1.47 -14.08 11.61
N PRO A 65 2.28 -14.60 12.53
CA PRO A 65 2.42 -14.07 13.90
C PRO A 65 2.85 -12.61 13.96
N GLY A 66 3.75 -12.19 13.08
CA GLY A 66 4.18 -10.79 12.97
C GLY A 66 3.04 -9.86 12.59
N GLY A 67 2.21 -10.28 11.63
CA GLY A 67 1.02 -9.54 11.22
C GLY A 67 -0.01 -9.41 12.35
N ILE A 68 -0.20 -10.46 13.15
CA ILE A 68 -1.09 -10.42 14.33
C ILE A 68 -0.57 -9.41 15.35
N ALA A 69 0.71 -9.48 15.73
CA ALA A 69 1.33 -8.58 16.69
C ALA A 69 1.24 -7.12 16.26
N TYR A 70 1.53 -6.85 14.98
CA TYR A 70 1.40 -5.51 14.41
C TYR A 70 -0.06 -5.05 14.35
N GLY A 71 -1.00 -5.93 13.98
CA GLY A 71 -2.42 -5.63 13.95
C GLY A 71 -2.96 -5.22 15.33
N MET A 72 -2.65 -5.98 16.36
CA MET A 72 -3.05 -5.67 17.73
C MET A 72 -2.55 -4.30 18.20
N ARG A 73 -1.33 -3.91 17.82
CA ARG A 73 -0.81 -2.57 18.13
C ARG A 73 -1.46 -1.48 17.29
N SER A 74 -1.73 -1.75 16.01
CA SER A 74 -2.25 -0.75 15.06
C SER A 74 -3.69 -0.37 15.34
N ILE A 75 -4.53 -1.30 15.81
CA ILE A 75 -5.96 -1.05 16.09
C ILE A 75 -6.12 0.16 17.01
N GLY A 76 -5.44 0.19 18.15
CA GLY A 76 -5.56 1.30 19.11
C GLY A 76 -5.19 2.65 18.51
N GLY A 77 -4.07 2.71 17.78
CA GLY A 77 -3.63 3.96 17.16
C GLY A 77 -4.55 4.45 16.04
N VAL A 78 -5.16 3.53 15.28
CA VAL A 78 -6.13 3.91 14.24
C VAL A 78 -7.44 4.36 14.87
N LEU A 79 -7.93 3.69 15.92
CA LEU A 79 -9.14 4.10 16.63
C LEU A 79 -8.98 5.48 17.28
N GLU A 80 -7.80 5.83 17.80
CA GLU A 80 -7.53 7.17 18.31
C GLU A 80 -7.71 8.25 17.22
N ILE A 81 -7.27 7.98 16.00
CA ILE A 81 -7.50 8.89 14.85
C ILE A 81 -8.99 8.99 14.54
N VAL A 82 -9.71 7.87 14.56
CA VAL A 82 -11.16 7.86 14.33
C VAL A 82 -11.89 8.68 15.43
N ASP A 83 -11.50 8.55 16.69
CA ASP A 83 -12.08 9.30 17.79
C ASP A 83 -11.90 10.83 17.61
N TYR A 84 -10.73 11.27 17.13
CA TYR A 84 -10.51 12.66 16.76
C TYR A 84 -11.38 13.10 15.57
N MET A 85 -11.47 12.28 14.54
CA MET A 85 -12.33 12.57 13.38
C MET A 85 -13.80 12.69 13.78
N GLU A 86 -14.33 11.74 14.55
CA GLU A 86 -15.71 11.75 15.05
C GLU A 86 -16.00 12.98 15.92
N LYS A 87 -15.03 13.38 16.75
CA LYS A 87 -15.17 14.51 17.66
C LYS A 87 -15.18 15.87 16.94
N TYR A 88 -14.30 16.08 15.96
CA TYR A 88 -14.05 17.39 15.38
C TYR A 88 -14.64 17.56 13.97
N SER A 89 -14.82 16.46 13.23
CA SER A 89 -15.41 16.47 11.88
C SER A 89 -16.15 15.16 11.58
N PRO A 90 -17.30 14.91 12.23
CA PRO A 90 -18.02 13.62 12.17
C PRO A 90 -18.53 13.24 10.77
N ASN A 91 -18.54 14.17 9.84
CA ASN A 91 -18.93 13.93 8.45
C ASN A 91 -17.76 13.60 7.53
N ALA A 92 -16.51 13.71 8.00
CA ALA A 92 -15.32 13.43 7.23
C ALA A 92 -15.23 11.95 6.83
N TRP A 93 -14.52 11.68 5.75
CA TRP A 93 -14.11 10.34 5.34
C TRP A 93 -12.69 10.05 5.80
N MET A 94 -12.46 8.85 6.32
CA MET A 94 -11.12 8.36 6.60
C MET A 94 -10.67 7.38 5.50
N LEU A 95 -9.60 7.72 4.82
CA LEU A 95 -8.86 6.82 3.93
C LEU A 95 -7.68 6.27 4.72
N ASN A 96 -7.85 5.06 5.26
CA ASN A 96 -6.82 4.44 6.09
C ASN A 96 -5.88 3.58 5.25
N TYR A 97 -4.62 3.98 5.22
CA TYR A 97 -3.52 3.29 4.54
C TYR A 97 -2.58 2.54 5.52
N SER A 98 -2.97 2.48 6.80
CA SER A 98 -2.19 1.81 7.84
C SER A 98 -2.38 0.31 7.79
N ASN A 99 -1.31 -0.43 8.00
CA ASN A 99 -1.28 -1.88 7.99
C ASN A 99 -1.38 -2.50 9.41
N PRO A 100 -1.75 -3.78 9.52
CA PRO A 100 -2.31 -4.68 8.49
C PRO A 100 -3.75 -4.30 8.12
N ALA A 101 -3.98 -3.91 6.87
CA ALA A 101 -5.24 -3.31 6.45
C ALA A 101 -6.46 -4.20 6.74
N ALA A 102 -6.38 -5.53 6.51
CA ALA A 102 -7.49 -6.43 6.78
C ALA A 102 -7.86 -6.51 8.27
N ILE A 103 -6.87 -6.53 9.17
CA ILE A 103 -7.12 -6.58 10.63
C ILE A 103 -7.72 -5.25 11.10
N VAL A 104 -7.15 -4.13 10.63
CA VAL A 104 -7.65 -2.79 10.97
C VAL A 104 -9.04 -2.56 10.40
N ALA A 105 -9.32 -3.03 9.17
CA ALA A 105 -10.63 -2.94 8.54
C ALA A 105 -11.70 -3.65 9.37
N GLU A 106 -11.43 -4.89 9.80
CA GLU A 106 -12.39 -5.64 10.61
C GLU A 106 -12.58 -4.99 11.99
N ALA A 107 -11.52 -4.48 12.61
CA ALA A 107 -11.62 -3.79 13.88
C ALA A 107 -12.44 -2.49 13.78
N THR A 108 -12.18 -1.64 12.79
CA THR A 108 -12.93 -0.40 12.57
C THR A 108 -14.39 -0.68 12.24
N ARG A 109 -14.67 -1.66 11.38
CA ARG A 109 -16.04 -2.09 11.05
C ARG A 109 -16.84 -2.53 12.28
N ARG A 110 -16.19 -3.23 13.23
CA ARG A 110 -16.86 -3.69 14.47
C ARG A 110 -17.02 -2.62 15.52
N LEU A 111 -16.00 -1.77 15.68
CA LEU A 111 -15.91 -0.84 16.81
C LEU A 111 -16.39 0.58 16.46
N ARG A 112 -16.45 0.92 15.18
CA ARG A 112 -16.92 2.21 14.65
C ARG A 112 -17.76 2.00 13.38
N PRO A 113 -18.89 1.23 13.46
CA PRO A 113 -19.66 0.83 12.27
C PRO A 113 -20.30 1.99 11.52
N ASP A 114 -20.53 3.11 12.19
CA ASP A 114 -21.19 4.29 11.62
C ASP A 114 -20.18 5.30 11.02
N SER A 115 -18.89 5.12 11.26
CA SER A 115 -17.85 6.00 10.73
C SER A 115 -17.56 5.72 9.26
N LYS A 116 -17.33 6.78 8.49
CA LYS A 116 -17.02 6.69 7.06
C LYS A 116 -15.54 6.34 6.86
N ILE A 117 -15.19 5.06 6.98
CA ILE A 117 -13.82 4.58 6.92
C ILE A 117 -13.65 3.63 5.73
N LEU A 118 -12.67 3.92 4.87
CA LEU A 118 -12.18 3.02 3.83
C LEU A 118 -10.75 2.61 4.17
N ASN A 119 -10.53 1.29 4.27
CA ASN A 119 -9.19 0.74 4.44
C ASN A 119 -8.66 0.37 3.06
N ILE A 120 -7.55 0.97 2.65
CA ILE A 120 -7.03 0.94 1.29
C ILE A 120 -5.61 0.35 1.25
N CYS A 121 -5.25 -0.24 0.10
CA CYS A 121 -3.93 -0.77 -0.17
C CYS A 121 -3.55 -0.54 -1.63
N ASP A 122 -2.31 -0.19 -1.89
CA ASP A 122 -1.75 0.02 -3.22
C ASP A 122 -1.18 -1.25 -3.88
N MET A 123 -1.13 -2.36 -3.16
CA MET A 123 -0.59 -3.61 -3.69
C MET A 123 -1.29 -4.07 -4.97
N PRO A 124 -2.62 -4.17 -5.04
CA PRO A 124 -3.30 -4.51 -6.28
C PRO A 124 -3.00 -3.53 -7.40
N ILE A 125 -2.97 -2.23 -7.11
CA ILE A 125 -2.64 -1.18 -8.07
C ILE A 125 -1.24 -1.41 -8.67
N GLY A 126 -0.25 -1.73 -7.84
CA GLY A 126 1.10 -2.04 -8.28
C GLY A 126 1.20 -3.28 -9.18
N ILE A 127 0.35 -4.28 -8.94
CA ILE A 127 0.27 -5.49 -9.79
C ILE A 127 -0.46 -5.16 -11.10
N GLU A 128 -1.55 -4.40 -11.06
CA GLU A 128 -2.29 -3.96 -12.25
C GLU A 128 -1.44 -3.11 -13.20
N ILE A 129 -0.56 -2.25 -12.66
CA ILE A 129 0.42 -1.52 -13.47
C ILE A 129 1.34 -2.49 -14.21
N ARG A 130 1.76 -3.57 -13.56
CA ARG A 130 2.60 -4.60 -14.19
C ARG A 130 1.83 -5.41 -15.22
N MET A 131 0.57 -5.74 -14.96
CA MET A 131 -0.30 -6.37 -15.95
C MET A 131 -0.47 -5.51 -17.20
N ALA A 132 -0.69 -4.21 -17.03
CA ALA A 132 -0.78 -3.27 -18.14
C ALA A 132 0.53 -3.22 -18.96
N GLU A 133 1.69 -3.18 -18.29
CA GLU A 133 3.00 -3.24 -18.95
C GLU A 133 3.20 -4.55 -19.72
N MET A 134 2.82 -5.69 -19.12
CA MET A 134 2.87 -7.00 -19.78
C MET A 134 2.04 -7.06 -21.05
N LEU A 135 0.91 -6.37 -21.07
CA LEU A 135 0.00 -6.30 -22.23
C LEU A 135 0.36 -5.18 -23.22
N GLY A 136 1.36 -4.34 -22.91
CA GLY A 136 1.69 -3.18 -23.74
C GLY A 136 0.65 -2.07 -23.70
N LEU A 137 -0.19 -2.01 -22.67
CA LEU A 137 -1.20 -0.98 -22.47
C LEU A 137 -0.56 0.32 -21.94
N LYS A 138 -1.17 1.46 -22.24
CA LYS A 138 -0.68 2.77 -21.80
C LYS A 138 -0.89 3.00 -20.30
N SER A 139 -1.93 2.39 -19.73
CA SER A 139 -2.31 2.57 -18.35
C SER A 139 -3.09 1.36 -17.82
N ARG A 140 -2.97 1.07 -16.53
CA ARG A 140 -3.89 0.13 -15.87
C ARG A 140 -5.37 0.53 -15.99
N LYS A 141 -5.66 1.83 -16.17
CA LYS A 141 -7.01 2.36 -16.39
C LYS A 141 -7.61 1.95 -17.75
N ASP A 142 -6.83 1.29 -18.61
CA ASP A 142 -7.32 0.71 -19.87
C ASP A 142 -7.91 -0.71 -19.67
N MET A 143 -7.81 -1.24 -18.46
CA MET A 143 -8.40 -2.51 -18.05
C MET A 143 -9.65 -2.30 -17.20
N VAL A 144 -10.66 -3.14 -17.43
CA VAL A 144 -11.84 -3.32 -16.56
C VAL A 144 -11.60 -4.60 -15.75
N ILE A 145 -11.56 -4.47 -14.45
CA ILE A 145 -11.02 -5.49 -13.56
C ILE A 145 -12.07 -5.94 -12.54
N ARG A 146 -12.10 -7.25 -12.26
CA ARG A 146 -12.79 -7.81 -11.09
C ARG A 146 -11.77 -8.47 -10.18
N TYR A 147 -11.66 -7.96 -8.98
CA TYR A 147 -10.82 -8.48 -7.91
C TYR A 147 -11.69 -9.01 -6.77
N PHE A 148 -11.30 -10.12 -6.19
CA PHE A 148 -12.03 -10.79 -5.11
C PHE A 148 -11.08 -11.21 -4.00
N GLY A 149 -11.53 -11.11 -2.74
CA GLY A 149 -10.80 -11.60 -1.56
C GLY A 149 -10.61 -10.53 -0.48
N LEU A 150 -9.73 -10.83 0.45
CA LEU A 150 -9.31 -9.92 1.51
C LEU A 150 -8.01 -9.20 1.11
N ASN A 151 -7.68 -8.10 1.79
CA ASN A 151 -6.39 -7.47 1.62
C ASN A 151 -5.26 -8.50 1.83
N HIS A 152 -4.31 -8.57 0.90
CA HIS A 152 -3.21 -9.53 0.83
C HIS A 152 -3.63 -11.00 0.65
N PHE A 153 -4.91 -11.27 0.46
CA PHE A 153 -5.44 -12.62 0.23
C PHE A 153 -6.56 -12.55 -0.81
N GLY A 154 -6.20 -12.36 -2.07
CA GLY A 154 -7.17 -12.14 -3.14
C GLY A 154 -6.69 -12.53 -4.53
N TRP A 155 -7.62 -12.47 -5.47
CA TRP A 155 -7.46 -12.94 -6.85
C TRP A 155 -8.15 -12.00 -7.83
N TRP A 156 -7.58 -11.87 -9.02
CA TRP A 156 -8.26 -11.29 -10.18
C TRP A 156 -9.03 -12.39 -10.89
N THR A 157 -10.35 -12.21 -10.99
CA THR A 157 -11.28 -13.21 -11.54
C THR A 157 -11.73 -12.88 -12.96
N ASP A 158 -11.64 -11.61 -13.38
CA ASP A 158 -11.97 -11.15 -14.72
C ASP A 158 -11.19 -9.89 -15.03
N ILE A 159 -10.55 -9.84 -16.18
CA ILE A 159 -9.81 -8.67 -16.67
C ILE A 159 -10.12 -8.52 -18.15
N ARG A 160 -10.69 -7.38 -18.53
CA ARG A 160 -11.07 -7.05 -19.89
C ARG A 160 -10.49 -5.71 -20.31
N ASP A 161 -10.38 -5.50 -21.63
CA ASP A 161 -10.18 -4.15 -22.14
C ASP A 161 -11.50 -3.34 -22.12
N LYS A 162 -11.43 -2.09 -22.58
CA LYS A 162 -12.60 -1.19 -22.65
C LYS A 162 -13.64 -1.62 -23.69
N GLU A 163 -13.23 -2.39 -24.68
CA GLU A 163 -14.05 -2.97 -25.72
C GLU A 163 -14.73 -4.29 -25.26
N GLY A 164 -14.36 -4.80 -24.08
CA GLY A 164 -14.91 -6.01 -23.49
C GLY A 164 -14.18 -7.31 -23.87
N ASN A 165 -13.05 -7.22 -24.57
CA ASN A 165 -12.23 -8.40 -24.90
C ASN A 165 -11.59 -8.97 -23.63
N ASP A 166 -11.54 -10.28 -23.50
CA ASP A 166 -10.94 -10.99 -22.38
C ASP A 166 -9.41 -10.97 -22.47
N LEU A 167 -8.76 -10.41 -21.44
CA LEU A 167 -7.31 -10.31 -21.34
C LEU A 167 -6.69 -11.39 -20.45
N MET A 168 -7.51 -12.19 -19.75
CA MET A 168 -7.06 -13.22 -18.83
C MET A 168 -6.16 -14.28 -19.48
N PRO A 169 -6.47 -14.84 -20.67
CA PRO A 169 -5.65 -15.90 -21.27
C PRO A 169 -4.22 -15.43 -21.58
N GLU A 170 -4.08 -14.22 -22.12
CA GLU A 170 -2.76 -13.66 -22.45
C GLU A 170 -1.95 -13.35 -21.18
N LEU A 171 -2.59 -12.68 -20.22
CA LEU A 171 -1.97 -12.37 -18.93
C LEU A 171 -1.52 -13.62 -18.20
N ARG A 172 -2.38 -14.64 -18.16
CA ARG A 172 -2.07 -15.89 -17.50
C ARG A 172 -0.81 -16.54 -18.07
N LYS A 173 -0.71 -16.65 -19.39
CA LYS A 173 0.47 -17.19 -20.05
C LYS A 173 1.75 -16.46 -19.63
N LYS A 174 1.71 -15.12 -19.61
CA LYS A 174 2.85 -14.30 -19.20
C LYS A 174 3.19 -14.46 -17.70
N VAL A 175 2.16 -14.53 -16.84
CA VAL A 175 2.36 -14.72 -15.40
C VAL A 175 2.94 -16.12 -15.09
N GLU A 176 2.56 -17.15 -15.81
CA GLU A 176 3.14 -18.50 -15.70
C GLU A 176 4.63 -18.53 -16.09
N GLU A 177 5.07 -17.67 -16.99
CA GLU A 177 6.46 -17.59 -17.43
C GLU A 177 7.35 -16.82 -16.44
N ILE A 178 6.95 -15.60 -16.05
CA ILE A 178 7.80 -14.67 -15.29
C ILE A 178 7.19 -14.15 -13.98
N GLY A 179 5.99 -14.60 -13.59
CA GLY A 179 5.21 -13.95 -12.53
C GLY A 179 4.80 -12.53 -12.94
N TYR A 180 4.85 -11.61 -12.00
CA TYR A 180 4.67 -10.17 -12.30
C TYR A 180 6.01 -9.42 -12.40
N ASN A 181 7.12 -10.13 -12.62
CA ASN A 181 8.46 -9.54 -12.62
C ASN A 181 8.82 -8.92 -13.99
N VAL A 182 7.96 -8.07 -14.50
CA VAL A 182 8.19 -7.30 -15.73
C VAL A 182 8.99 -6.03 -15.41
N PRO A 183 9.99 -5.66 -16.24
CA PRO A 183 10.67 -4.38 -16.10
C PRO A 183 9.71 -3.22 -16.34
N ILE A 184 9.71 -2.24 -15.45
CA ILE A 184 8.97 -0.97 -15.63
C ILE A 184 9.99 0.14 -15.86
N LYS A 185 9.82 0.88 -16.95
CA LYS A 185 10.73 1.98 -17.32
C LYS A 185 10.84 3.00 -16.18
N GLY A 186 12.09 3.30 -15.80
CA GLY A 186 12.37 4.28 -14.75
C GLY A 186 12.16 3.81 -13.32
N LYS A 187 11.77 2.53 -13.10
CA LYS A 187 11.62 1.96 -11.75
C LYS A 187 12.64 0.86 -11.51
N THR A 188 13.32 0.94 -10.37
CA THR A 188 14.17 -0.13 -9.85
C THR A 188 13.35 -0.97 -8.86
N VAL A 189 13.44 -2.29 -8.98
CA VAL A 189 12.75 -3.23 -8.09
C VAL A 189 13.75 -3.76 -7.07
N GLU A 190 13.45 -3.64 -5.79
CA GLU A 190 14.23 -4.22 -4.71
C GLU A 190 14.22 -5.77 -4.78
N ALA A 191 15.28 -6.42 -4.36
CA ALA A 191 15.45 -7.87 -4.49
C ALA A 191 14.31 -8.68 -3.86
N SER A 192 13.84 -8.26 -2.68
CA SER A 192 12.70 -8.90 -2.00
C SER A 192 11.39 -8.80 -2.79
N TRP A 193 11.17 -7.69 -3.49
CA TRP A 193 10.01 -7.52 -4.37
C TRP A 193 10.15 -8.30 -5.66
N SER A 194 11.35 -8.34 -6.27
CA SER A 194 11.60 -9.16 -7.45
C SER A 194 11.29 -10.64 -7.19
N SER A 195 11.77 -11.16 -6.05
CA SER A 195 11.43 -12.53 -5.60
C SER A 195 9.92 -12.72 -5.41
N THR A 196 9.24 -11.71 -4.83
CA THR A 196 7.80 -11.74 -4.60
C THR A 196 7.01 -11.78 -5.91
N TYR A 197 7.38 -10.96 -6.88
CA TYR A 197 6.74 -10.95 -8.19
C TYR A 197 7.00 -12.24 -8.98
N THR A 198 8.21 -12.76 -8.92
CA THR A 198 8.55 -14.02 -9.61
C THR A 198 7.77 -15.21 -9.03
N LYS A 199 7.58 -15.27 -7.71
CA LYS A 199 6.85 -16.37 -7.05
C LYS A 199 5.37 -16.46 -7.45
N ALA A 200 4.80 -15.37 -7.97
CA ALA A 200 3.42 -15.38 -8.49
C ALA A 200 3.16 -16.43 -9.57
N LYS A 201 4.18 -16.82 -10.35
CA LYS A 201 4.07 -17.91 -11.34
C LYS A 201 3.67 -19.25 -10.70
N ASP A 202 4.29 -19.59 -9.57
CA ASP A 202 4.02 -20.86 -8.89
C ASP A 202 2.61 -20.83 -8.25
N ILE A 203 2.16 -19.68 -7.78
CA ILE A 203 0.81 -19.49 -7.24
C ILE A 203 -0.22 -19.61 -8.38
N CYS A 204 0.08 -19.01 -9.54
CA CYS A 204 -0.78 -19.06 -10.71
C CYS A 204 -1.11 -20.48 -11.17
N LEU A 205 -0.19 -21.42 -10.98
CA LEU A 205 -0.39 -22.84 -11.31
C LEU A 205 -1.36 -23.56 -10.36
N LEU A 206 -1.64 -23.00 -9.18
CA LEU A 206 -2.55 -23.62 -8.20
C LEU A 206 -4.03 -23.43 -8.56
N ASP A 207 -4.35 -22.40 -9.33
CA ASP A 207 -5.72 -22.13 -9.78
C ASP A 207 -5.73 -21.70 -11.25
N PRO A 208 -6.31 -22.52 -12.14
CA PRO A 208 -6.34 -22.21 -13.57
C PRO A 208 -7.32 -21.11 -13.96
N ALA A 209 -8.23 -20.71 -13.07
CA ALA A 209 -9.30 -19.78 -13.38
C ALA A 209 -8.98 -18.31 -13.04
N THR A 210 -8.00 -18.06 -12.18
CA THR A 210 -7.74 -16.72 -11.65
C THR A 210 -6.26 -16.31 -11.79
N LEU A 211 -5.99 -15.03 -11.54
CA LEU A 211 -4.63 -14.53 -11.35
C LEU A 211 -4.42 -14.17 -9.87
N PRO A 212 -3.29 -14.58 -9.26
CA PRO A 212 -3.09 -14.45 -7.84
C PRO A 212 -2.56 -13.08 -7.42
N ASN A 213 -2.96 -12.60 -6.24
CA ASN A 213 -2.19 -11.60 -5.52
C ASN A 213 -0.86 -12.21 -5.05
N THR A 214 0.22 -11.46 -5.15
CA THR A 214 1.57 -11.92 -4.82
C THR A 214 1.78 -12.30 -3.35
N TYR A 215 0.99 -11.74 -2.44
CA TYR A 215 1.05 -12.08 -1.01
C TYR A 215 0.47 -13.45 -0.68
N LEU A 216 -0.24 -14.09 -1.61
CA LEU A 216 -0.67 -15.48 -1.46
C LEU A 216 0.51 -16.44 -1.24
N LYS A 217 1.73 -16.05 -1.61
CA LYS A 217 2.94 -16.82 -1.31
C LYS A 217 3.13 -17.09 0.19
N TYR A 218 2.70 -16.18 1.05
CA TYR A 218 2.83 -16.31 2.51
C TYR A 218 1.85 -17.33 3.09
N TYR A 219 0.79 -17.64 2.35
CA TYR A 219 -0.24 -18.60 2.74
C TYR A 219 -0.03 -19.98 2.10
N TYR A 220 0.35 -20.01 0.82
CA TYR A 220 0.53 -21.28 0.09
C TYR A 220 1.94 -21.86 0.18
N PHE A 221 2.95 -21.01 0.43
CA PHE A 221 4.37 -21.42 0.47
C PHE A 221 5.09 -20.87 1.71
N PRO A 222 4.51 -21.00 2.93
CA PRO A 222 5.13 -20.41 4.13
C PRO A 222 6.51 -21.01 4.40
N ASP A 223 6.68 -22.31 4.25
CA ASP A 223 7.96 -22.99 4.49
C ASP A 223 9.05 -22.53 3.50
N TYR A 224 8.66 -22.32 2.23
CA TYR A 224 9.56 -21.73 1.24
C TYR A 224 9.99 -20.33 1.66
N VAL A 225 9.06 -19.51 2.11
CA VAL A 225 9.37 -18.12 2.54
C VAL A 225 10.31 -18.16 3.75
N VAL A 226 10.05 -18.99 4.74
CA VAL A 226 10.90 -19.12 5.93
C VAL A 226 12.31 -19.56 5.53
N ALA A 227 12.42 -20.59 4.70
CA ALA A 227 13.72 -21.12 4.25
C ALA A 227 14.57 -20.11 3.46
N HIS A 228 13.91 -19.13 2.79
CA HIS A 228 14.58 -18.09 1.99
C HIS A 228 14.64 -16.73 2.66
N SER A 229 14.23 -16.65 3.93
CA SER A 229 14.31 -15.42 4.73
C SER A 229 15.57 -15.39 5.56
N ASN A 230 16.18 -14.21 5.69
CA ASN A 230 17.31 -14.01 6.60
C ASN A 230 16.79 -13.43 7.92
N PRO A 231 16.82 -14.18 9.04
CA PRO A 231 16.34 -13.68 10.33
C PRO A 231 17.20 -12.57 10.93
N GLU A 232 18.42 -12.37 10.45
CA GLU A 232 19.30 -11.28 10.91
C GLU A 232 19.12 -10.00 10.08
N HIS A 233 18.63 -10.10 8.83
CA HIS A 233 18.41 -8.96 7.94
C HIS A 233 17.10 -9.15 7.16
N THR A 234 16.03 -8.61 7.71
CA THR A 234 14.68 -8.75 7.15
C THR A 234 14.28 -7.56 6.27
N ARG A 235 13.08 -7.58 5.73
CA ARG A 235 12.53 -6.46 4.98
C ARG A 235 12.49 -5.15 5.78
N ALA A 236 12.31 -5.20 7.09
CA ALA A 236 12.38 -4.02 7.95
C ALA A 236 13.75 -3.34 7.84
N ASN A 237 14.82 -4.13 7.85
CA ASN A 237 16.19 -3.61 7.69
C ASN A 237 16.39 -2.98 6.31
N GLU A 238 15.97 -3.64 5.23
CA GLU A 238 16.06 -3.08 3.86
C GLU A 238 15.38 -1.71 3.77
N VAL A 239 14.20 -1.56 4.38
CA VAL A 239 13.46 -0.29 4.33
C VAL A 239 14.14 0.80 5.15
N MET A 240 14.64 0.48 6.36
CA MET A 240 15.35 1.45 7.21
C MET A 240 16.65 1.94 6.56
N GLU A 241 17.44 1.01 6.02
CA GLU A 241 18.72 1.30 5.40
C GLU A 241 18.61 1.99 4.04
N GLY A 242 17.53 1.69 3.29
CA GLY A 242 17.25 2.23 1.97
C GLY A 242 16.28 3.41 1.99
N ARG A 243 14.99 3.11 1.92
CA ARG A 243 13.94 4.13 1.71
C ARG A 243 13.87 5.18 2.81
N GLU A 244 13.88 4.76 4.07
CA GLU A 244 13.76 5.70 5.19
C GLU A 244 14.95 6.65 5.20
N LYS A 245 16.16 6.12 5.08
CA LYS A 245 17.40 6.90 5.02
C LYS A 245 17.39 7.86 3.82
N PHE A 246 16.94 7.38 2.64
CA PHE A 246 16.84 8.20 1.43
C PHE A 246 15.85 9.35 1.61
N VAL A 247 14.61 9.06 2.02
CA VAL A 247 13.56 10.07 2.17
C VAL A 247 13.94 11.12 3.20
N PHE A 248 14.43 10.72 4.37
CA PHE A 248 14.86 11.68 5.37
C PHE A 248 16.12 12.45 4.96
N GLY A 249 17.01 11.85 4.17
CA GLY A 249 18.16 12.51 3.58
C GLY A 249 17.75 13.64 2.64
N GLU A 250 16.88 13.33 1.68
CA GLU A 250 16.33 14.33 0.75
C GLU A 250 15.54 15.43 1.48
N CYS A 251 14.71 15.06 2.46
CA CYS A 251 13.97 16.06 3.25
C CYS A 251 14.88 16.99 4.03
N ARG A 252 15.99 16.50 4.58
CA ARG A 252 17.00 17.37 5.23
C ARG A 252 17.68 18.29 4.23
N ALA A 253 18.10 17.75 3.08
CA ALA A 253 18.72 18.55 2.03
C ALA A 253 17.81 19.68 1.51
N ILE A 254 16.51 19.39 1.30
CA ILE A 254 15.51 20.41 0.94
C ILE A 254 15.40 21.48 2.04
N ALA A 255 15.33 21.07 3.30
CA ALA A 255 15.18 22.00 4.41
C ALA A 255 16.43 22.89 4.61
N GLU A 256 17.62 22.36 4.42
CA GLU A 256 18.91 23.08 4.51
C GLU A 256 19.10 24.04 3.32
N LYS A 257 18.81 23.57 2.10
CA LYS A 257 18.89 24.38 0.89
C LYS A 257 17.80 25.47 0.82
N GLY A 258 16.65 25.25 1.46
CA GLY A 258 15.47 26.11 1.35
C GLY A 258 14.73 25.99 0.01
N SER A 259 15.06 24.98 -0.80
CA SER A 259 14.45 24.71 -2.11
C SER A 259 14.40 23.21 -2.40
N SER A 260 13.37 22.79 -3.15
CA SER A 260 13.22 21.42 -3.64
C SER A 260 13.88 21.20 -5.01
N GLU A 261 14.53 22.20 -5.57
CA GLU A 261 15.23 22.07 -6.84
C GLU A 261 16.34 21.01 -6.76
N GLY A 262 16.32 20.07 -7.69
CA GLY A 262 17.28 18.95 -7.76
C GLY A 262 17.00 17.80 -6.80
N THR A 263 15.90 17.85 -6.03
CA THR A 263 15.48 16.69 -5.21
C THR A 263 15.18 15.48 -6.07
N LYS A 264 15.53 14.31 -5.54
CA LYS A 264 15.20 13.02 -6.13
C LYS A 264 13.85 12.48 -5.63
N LEU A 265 13.17 13.21 -4.73
CA LEU A 265 11.80 12.87 -4.34
C LEU A 265 10.83 13.16 -5.50
N HIS A 266 10.01 12.20 -5.82
CA HIS A 266 8.95 12.33 -6.82
C HIS A 266 7.69 11.65 -6.32
N VAL A 267 6.55 12.14 -6.81
CA VAL A 267 5.24 11.53 -6.59
C VAL A 267 5.06 10.44 -7.64
N ASP A 268 4.63 9.27 -7.22
CA ASP A 268 4.34 8.15 -8.10
C ASP A 268 2.84 7.80 -8.13
N ASP A 269 2.49 6.75 -8.89
CA ASP A 269 1.12 6.29 -9.06
C ASP A 269 0.43 5.87 -7.75
N HIS A 270 1.21 5.46 -6.73
CA HIS A 270 0.67 5.07 -5.42
C HIS A 270 0.05 6.27 -4.70
N ALA A 271 0.69 7.45 -4.75
CA ALA A 271 0.14 8.66 -4.16
C ALA A 271 -1.06 9.20 -4.96
N SER A 272 -1.01 9.14 -6.30
CA SER A 272 -2.11 9.60 -7.15
C SER A 272 -3.38 8.79 -6.94
N TYR A 273 -3.27 7.49 -6.67
CA TYR A 273 -4.41 6.63 -6.38
C TYR A 273 -5.25 7.12 -5.19
N ILE A 274 -4.61 7.54 -4.10
CA ILE A 274 -5.32 8.03 -2.91
C ILE A 274 -6.07 9.33 -3.22
N VAL A 275 -5.46 10.21 -4.00
CA VAL A 275 -6.08 11.47 -4.45
C VAL A 275 -7.25 11.19 -5.39
N ASP A 276 -7.09 10.27 -6.34
CA ASP A 276 -8.17 9.85 -7.24
C ASP A 276 -9.38 9.31 -6.46
N LEU A 277 -9.13 8.50 -5.42
CA LEU A 277 -10.17 7.97 -4.54
C LEU A 277 -10.90 9.09 -3.78
N ALA A 278 -10.16 10.00 -3.16
CA ALA A 278 -10.75 11.16 -2.47
C ALA A 278 -11.61 12.01 -3.42
N ARG A 279 -11.12 12.26 -4.66
CA ARG A 279 -11.88 12.98 -5.69
C ARG A 279 -13.14 12.23 -6.11
N ALA A 280 -13.07 10.90 -6.27
CA ALA A 280 -14.23 10.10 -6.63
C ALA A 280 -15.33 10.17 -5.56
N ILE A 281 -14.96 10.17 -4.28
CA ILE A 281 -15.89 10.36 -3.17
C ILE A 281 -16.47 11.79 -3.18
N ALA A 282 -15.61 12.80 -3.26
CA ALA A 282 -16.02 14.21 -3.19
C ALA A 282 -16.98 14.61 -4.32
N TYR A 283 -16.77 14.08 -5.53
CA TYR A 283 -17.60 14.35 -6.72
C TYR A 283 -18.66 13.29 -7.01
N ASN A 284 -18.85 12.31 -6.11
CA ASN A 284 -19.77 11.20 -6.30
C ASN A 284 -19.54 10.41 -7.59
N ARG A 285 -18.27 10.20 -7.96
CA ARG A 285 -17.83 9.49 -9.18
C ARG A 285 -17.30 8.10 -8.88
N MET A 286 -18.00 7.36 -8.02
CA MET A 286 -17.56 6.04 -7.53
C MET A 286 -17.34 4.99 -8.64
N ARG A 287 -17.93 5.18 -9.82
CA ARG A 287 -17.71 4.28 -10.98
C ARG A 287 -16.31 4.42 -11.61
N GLU A 288 -15.57 5.48 -11.31
CA GLU A 288 -14.24 5.73 -11.86
C GLU A 288 -13.13 5.13 -10.99
N CYS A 289 -13.46 4.64 -9.80
CA CYS A 289 -12.52 3.99 -8.89
C CYS A 289 -12.84 2.51 -8.77
N CYS A 290 -11.87 1.66 -9.04
CA CYS A 290 -11.89 0.27 -8.57
C CYS A 290 -11.71 0.32 -7.05
N LEU A 291 -12.81 0.24 -6.30
CA LEU A 291 -12.77 0.00 -4.87
C LEU A 291 -12.37 -1.46 -4.66
N LEU A 292 -11.32 -1.65 -3.90
CA LEU A 292 -10.88 -2.96 -3.42
C LEU A 292 -11.75 -3.44 -2.27
#